data_f9b12c123bebd9a987810851b7c151de
#
_entry.id   f9b12c123bebd9a987810851b7c151de
#
_cell.length_a   1.000
_cell.length_b   1.000
_cell.length_c   1.000
_cell.angle_alpha   90.00
_cell.angle_beta   90.00
_cell.angle_gamma   90.00
#
_symmetry.space_group_name_H-M   'P 1'
#
loop_
_entity.id
_entity.type
_entity.pdbx_description
1 polymer ?
#
loop_
_entity_poly.entity_id
_entity_poly.type
_entity_poly.pdbx_seq_one_letter_code
_entity_poly.pdbx_strand_id
1 'polypeptide(L)'
;MSPPIKTVAVLVANPALSSILSMTLAGASSLRVRPFDTQLALMTYLHLAPADLVVADFDSVPSRADRLAEDLRGDRAITSRDLQIIALASALTAETKMASIHAGIDEIIMKPMSPRYLVERVLARLAKKKTLRPERRALRRTDWSRFGDNVVPLFRHEPAL
;
A
#
# COMPACT_ATOMS: atom_id res chain seq x y z
N MET A 1 -10.29 -8.61 24.52
CA MET A 1 -9.84 -9.26 23.24
C MET A 1 -8.80 -8.36 22.57
N SER A 2 -7.62 -8.89 22.36
CA SER A 2 -6.62 -8.16 21.57
C SER A 2 -7.06 -8.08 20.10
N PRO A 3 -6.85 -6.95 19.42
CA PRO A 3 -7.18 -6.85 18.01
C PRO A 3 -6.36 -7.89 17.21
N PRO A 4 -6.89 -8.39 16.09
CA PRO A 4 -6.15 -9.33 15.28
C PRO A 4 -4.87 -8.70 14.74
N ILE A 5 -3.77 -9.44 14.83
CA ILE A 5 -2.47 -8.98 14.31
C ILE A 5 -2.53 -8.99 12.79
N LYS A 6 -2.20 -7.86 12.17
CA LYS A 6 -2.17 -7.68 10.72
C LYS A 6 -0.74 -7.78 10.19
N THR A 7 -0.56 -8.46 9.08
CA THR A 7 0.75 -8.63 8.46
C THR A 7 0.98 -7.59 7.36
N VAL A 8 2.06 -6.84 7.50
CA VAL A 8 2.52 -5.84 6.55
C VAL A 8 3.84 -6.28 5.94
N ALA A 9 3.85 -6.45 4.63
CA ALA A 9 5.07 -6.72 3.87
C ALA A 9 5.69 -5.41 3.38
N VAL A 10 7.00 -5.29 3.46
CA VAL A 10 7.73 -4.10 3.03
C VAL A 10 8.74 -4.49 1.96
N LEU A 11 8.61 -3.91 0.77
CA LEU A 11 9.55 -4.06 -0.34
C LEU A 11 10.06 -2.69 -0.77
N VAL A 12 11.19 -2.30 -0.21
CA VAL A 12 11.88 -1.03 -0.48
C VAL A 12 13.33 -1.31 -0.77
N ALA A 13 13.82 -0.90 -1.93
CA ALA A 13 15.17 -1.23 -2.39
C ALA A 13 16.28 -0.57 -1.57
N ASN A 14 16.02 0.60 -0.99
CA ASN A 14 16.99 1.25 -0.09
C ASN A 14 16.98 0.55 1.27
N PRO A 15 18.09 -0.12 1.68
CA PRO A 15 18.10 -0.90 2.92
C PRO A 15 17.91 -0.05 4.18
N ALA A 16 18.45 1.17 4.20
CA ALA A 16 18.28 2.07 5.33
C ALA A 16 16.82 2.50 5.50
N LEU A 17 16.16 2.87 4.40
CA LEU A 17 14.75 3.21 4.41
C LEU A 17 13.89 2.00 4.80
N SER A 18 14.16 0.84 4.22
CA SER A 18 13.46 -0.41 4.55
C SER A 18 13.56 -0.74 6.05
N SER A 19 14.73 -0.61 6.62
CA SER A 19 14.97 -0.83 8.07
C SER A 19 14.19 0.17 8.93
N ILE A 20 14.27 1.44 8.63
CA ILE A 20 13.56 2.48 9.38
C ILE A 20 12.05 2.26 9.33
N LEU A 21 11.50 2.03 8.15
CA LEU A 21 10.06 1.80 7.97
C LEU A 21 9.62 0.53 8.70
N SER A 22 10.37 -0.55 8.57
CA SER A 22 10.05 -1.83 9.22
C SER A 22 10.09 -1.72 10.74
N MET A 23 11.10 -1.06 11.31
CA MET A 23 11.19 -0.84 12.75
C MET A 23 10.03 0.04 13.26
N THR A 24 9.71 1.10 12.54
CA THR A 24 8.65 2.02 12.94
C THR A 24 7.26 1.34 12.88
N LEU A 25 7.00 0.58 11.83
CA LEU A 25 5.77 -0.20 11.69
C LEU A 25 5.68 -1.30 12.77
N ALA A 26 6.78 -1.98 13.06
CA ALA A 26 6.84 -3.02 14.09
C ALA A 26 6.60 -2.47 15.52
N GLY A 27 6.78 -1.18 15.72
CA GLY A 27 6.43 -0.51 16.99
C GLY A 27 4.92 -0.50 17.28
N ALA A 28 4.08 -0.69 16.28
CA ALA A 28 2.64 -0.87 16.47
C ALA A 28 2.33 -2.32 16.85
N SER A 29 1.83 -2.56 18.04
CA SER A 29 1.58 -3.91 18.59
C SER A 29 0.58 -4.76 17.78
N SER A 30 -0.25 -4.11 16.96
CA SER A 30 -1.21 -4.77 16.08
C SER A 30 -0.63 -5.18 14.72
N LEU A 31 0.64 -4.86 14.45
CA LEU A 31 1.29 -5.15 13.18
C LEU A 31 2.39 -6.18 13.31
N ARG A 32 2.43 -7.10 12.37
CA ARG A 32 3.56 -7.99 12.11
C ARG A 32 4.21 -7.56 10.80
N VAL A 33 5.46 -7.13 10.85
CA VAL A 33 6.17 -6.58 9.69
C VAL A 33 7.11 -7.63 9.10
N ARG A 34 7.08 -7.76 7.78
CA ARG A 34 7.94 -8.66 7.01
C ARG A 34 8.65 -7.86 5.91
N PRO A 35 9.93 -7.49 6.10
CA PRO A 35 10.71 -6.86 5.05
C PRO A 35 11.20 -7.89 4.02
N PHE A 36 11.28 -7.48 2.78
CA PHE A 36 11.78 -8.27 1.66
C PHE A 36 12.77 -7.43 0.84
N ASP A 37 13.81 -8.08 0.34
CA ASP A 37 14.84 -7.44 -0.48
C ASP A 37 14.53 -7.54 -1.98
N THR A 38 13.73 -8.51 -2.37
CA THR A 38 13.38 -8.76 -3.77
C THR A 38 11.90 -9.04 -3.97
N GLN A 39 11.40 -8.71 -5.14
CA GLN A 39 10.03 -9.03 -5.52
C GLN A 39 9.78 -10.55 -5.50
N LEU A 40 10.75 -11.34 -5.94
CA LEU A 40 10.62 -12.79 -5.94
C LEU A 40 10.41 -13.35 -4.52
N ALA A 41 11.17 -12.86 -3.54
CA ALA A 41 11.02 -13.27 -2.15
C ALA A 41 9.64 -12.90 -1.59
N LEU A 42 9.16 -11.70 -1.90
CA LEU A 42 7.82 -11.26 -1.52
C LEU A 42 6.73 -12.13 -2.15
N MET A 43 6.80 -12.38 -3.46
CA MET A 43 5.83 -13.22 -4.18
C MET A 43 5.80 -14.65 -3.62
N THR A 44 6.98 -15.23 -3.38
CA THR A 44 7.10 -16.56 -2.79
C THR A 44 6.42 -16.61 -1.41
N TYR A 45 6.66 -15.60 -0.58
CA TYR A 45 6.01 -15.52 0.73
C TYR A 45 4.49 -15.45 0.60
N LEU A 46 3.97 -14.61 -0.30
CA LEU A 46 2.53 -14.41 -0.50
C LEU A 46 1.80 -15.64 -1.08
N HIS A 47 2.52 -16.53 -1.74
CA HIS A 47 1.98 -17.84 -2.13
C HIS A 47 1.80 -18.80 -0.94
N LEU A 48 2.63 -18.65 0.09
CA LEU A 48 2.67 -19.56 1.24
C LEU A 48 1.91 -19.03 2.45
N ALA A 49 1.84 -17.72 2.61
CA ALA A 49 1.25 -17.10 3.78
C ALA A 49 0.47 -15.83 3.42
N PRO A 50 -0.61 -15.53 4.16
CA PRO A 50 -1.38 -14.32 3.92
C PRO A 50 -0.64 -13.08 4.41
N ALA A 51 -0.88 -11.97 3.72
CA ALA A 51 -0.57 -10.62 4.19
C ALA A 51 -1.77 -9.70 3.97
N ASP A 52 -1.85 -8.67 4.79
CA ASP A 52 -2.97 -7.72 4.75
C ASP A 52 -2.64 -6.48 3.92
N LEU A 53 -1.36 -6.10 3.89
CA LEU A 53 -0.90 -4.90 3.20
C LEU A 53 0.55 -5.05 2.73
N VAL A 54 0.85 -4.48 1.56
CA VAL A 54 2.20 -4.32 1.03
C VAL A 54 2.54 -2.84 0.94
N VAL A 55 3.71 -2.47 1.44
CA VAL A 55 4.34 -1.16 1.21
C VAL A 55 5.45 -1.35 0.19
N ALA A 56 5.37 -0.69 -0.95
CA ALA A 56 6.32 -0.80 -2.04
C ALA A 56 6.82 0.58 -2.49
N ASP A 57 8.05 0.65 -2.97
CA ASP A 57 8.64 1.89 -3.46
C ASP A 57 8.45 1.99 -4.98
N PHE A 58 7.84 3.10 -5.43
CA PHE A 58 7.65 3.36 -6.86
C PHE A 58 8.98 3.68 -7.56
N ASP A 59 9.94 4.24 -6.83
CA ASP A 59 11.24 4.64 -7.37
C ASP A 59 12.26 3.49 -7.37
N SER A 60 11.88 2.31 -6.91
CA SER A 60 12.77 1.14 -6.88
C SER A 60 12.97 0.53 -8.26
N VAL A 61 14.20 0.19 -8.58
CA VAL A 61 14.56 -0.54 -9.80
C VAL A 61 15.22 -1.86 -9.37
N PRO A 62 14.84 -3.00 -9.94
CA PRO A 62 13.91 -3.22 -11.06
C PRO A 62 12.42 -3.31 -10.67
N SER A 63 12.11 -3.40 -9.40
CA SER A 63 10.75 -3.69 -8.93
C SER A 63 9.99 -2.43 -8.54
N ARG A 64 9.53 -1.68 -9.52
CA ARG A 64 8.65 -0.53 -9.30
C ARG A 64 7.31 -1.00 -8.72
N ALA A 65 6.70 -0.17 -7.87
CA ALA A 65 5.45 -0.50 -7.19
C ALA A 65 4.29 -0.80 -8.16
N ASP A 66 4.20 -0.12 -9.29
CA ASP A 66 3.17 -0.38 -10.31
C ASP A 66 3.32 -1.78 -10.94
N ARG A 67 4.53 -2.18 -11.29
CA ARG A 67 4.82 -3.52 -11.82
C ARG A 67 4.51 -4.60 -10.79
N LEU A 68 4.98 -4.38 -9.56
CA LEU A 68 4.67 -5.29 -8.46
C LEU A 68 3.16 -5.42 -8.26
N ALA A 69 2.42 -4.32 -8.28
CA ALA A 69 0.97 -4.35 -8.09
C ALA A 69 0.26 -5.10 -9.21
N GLU A 70 0.66 -4.93 -10.46
CA GLU A 70 0.14 -5.70 -11.60
C GLU A 70 0.35 -7.21 -11.39
N ASP A 71 1.57 -7.61 -11.01
CA ASP A 71 1.89 -9.01 -10.74
C ASP A 71 1.06 -9.56 -9.57
N LEU A 72 0.93 -8.80 -8.48
CA LEU A 72 0.14 -9.20 -7.31
C LEU A 72 -1.35 -9.34 -7.64
N ARG A 73 -1.92 -8.44 -8.44
CA ARG A 73 -3.33 -8.48 -8.82
C ARG A 73 -3.62 -9.56 -9.86
N GLY A 74 -2.66 -9.88 -10.70
CA GLY A 74 -2.75 -10.92 -11.73
C GLY A 74 -2.53 -12.33 -11.20
N ASP A 75 -1.86 -12.49 -10.08
CA ASP A 75 -1.48 -13.79 -9.54
C ASP A 75 -2.62 -14.42 -8.73
N ARG A 76 -3.22 -15.47 -9.29
CA ARG A 76 -4.32 -16.21 -8.66
C ARG A 76 -3.86 -17.14 -7.53
N ALA A 77 -2.58 -17.41 -7.43
CA ALA A 77 -2.02 -18.30 -6.40
C ALA A 77 -1.80 -17.56 -5.07
N ILE A 78 -1.86 -16.25 -5.06
CA ILE A 78 -1.77 -15.46 -3.82
C ILE A 78 -2.97 -15.74 -2.93
N THR A 79 -2.69 -16.08 -1.68
CA THR A 79 -3.71 -16.45 -0.69
C THR A 79 -4.56 -15.26 -0.24
N SER A 80 -4.01 -14.06 -0.25
CA SER A 80 -4.68 -12.84 0.23
C SER A 80 -5.41 -12.12 -0.89
N ARG A 81 -6.71 -12.42 -1.04
CA ARG A 81 -7.57 -11.74 -2.05
C ARG A 81 -7.77 -10.25 -1.76
N ASP A 82 -7.65 -9.86 -0.50
CA ASP A 82 -7.94 -8.53 0.01
C ASP A 82 -6.68 -7.71 0.30
N LEU A 83 -5.57 -8.11 -0.27
CA LEU A 83 -4.28 -7.44 -0.12
C LEU A 83 -4.38 -5.97 -0.55
N GLN A 84 -4.02 -5.06 0.35
CA GLN A 84 -3.91 -3.64 0.04
C GLN A 84 -2.46 -3.29 -0.32
N ILE A 85 -2.29 -2.29 -1.18
CA ILE A 85 -0.98 -1.86 -1.66
C ILE A 85 -0.86 -0.35 -1.46
N ILE A 86 0.15 0.05 -0.68
CA ILE A 86 0.60 1.43 -0.55
C ILE A 86 1.91 1.58 -1.31
N ALA A 87 1.98 2.53 -2.21
CA ALA A 87 3.19 2.87 -2.93
C ALA A 87 3.82 4.15 -2.37
N LEU A 88 5.14 4.17 -2.28
CA LEU A 88 5.93 5.36 -1.93
C LEU A 88 6.53 5.94 -3.21
N ALA A 89 6.43 7.24 -3.42
CA ALA A 89 6.94 7.89 -4.63
C ALA A 89 7.59 9.24 -4.34
N SER A 90 8.68 9.57 -5.02
CA SER A 90 9.33 10.89 -4.92
C SER A 90 8.63 11.95 -5.75
N ALA A 91 7.95 11.55 -6.81
CA ALA A 91 7.20 12.43 -7.69
C ALA A 91 5.87 11.79 -8.10
N LEU A 92 4.86 12.59 -8.30
CA LEU A 92 3.56 12.16 -8.78
C LEU A 92 3.19 12.96 -10.01
N THR A 93 3.41 12.34 -11.17
CA THR A 93 2.92 12.86 -12.45
C THR A 93 1.54 12.29 -12.76
N ALA A 94 0.84 12.86 -13.74
CA ALA A 94 -0.41 12.30 -14.23
C ALA A 94 -0.22 10.87 -14.75
N GLU A 95 0.91 10.59 -15.41
CA GLU A 95 1.28 9.26 -15.89
C GLU A 95 1.47 8.26 -14.75
N THR A 96 2.26 8.63 -13.73
CA THR A 96 2.48 7.79 -12.53
C THR A 96 1.17 7.49 -11.81
N LYS A 97 0.30 8.49 -11.70
CA LYS A 97 -1.03 8.34 -11.09
C LYS A 97 -1.90 7.36 -11.87
N MET A 98 -1.94 7.50 -13.19
CA MET A 98 -2.72 6.61 -14.05
C MET A 98 -2.17 5.18 -14.03
N ALA A 99 -0.85 5.01 -14.11
CA ALA A 99 -0.20 3.70 -14.00
C ALA A 99 -0.55 3.02 -12.67
N SER A 100 -0.56 3.77 -11.58
CA SER A 100 -0.89 3.25 -10.25
C SER A 100 -2.35 2.82 -10.14
N ILE A 101 -3.28 3.57 -10.71
CA ILE A 101 -4.70 3.21 -10.76
C ILE A 101 -4.91 1.92 -11.56
N HIS A 102 -4.31 1.82 -12.74
CA HIS A 102 -4.41 0.63 -13.60
C HIS A 102 -3.79 -0.61 -12.94
N ALA A 103 -2.67 -0.43 -12.24
CA ALA A 103 -2.00 -1.51 -11.53
C ALA A 103 -2.77 -2.01 -10.29
N GLY A 104 -3.73 -1.25 -9.80
CA GLY A 104 -4.50 -1.61 -8.60
C GLY A 104 -3.82 -1.25 -7.29
N ILE A 105 -2.99 -0.21 -7.27
CA ILE A 105 -2.45 0.40 -6.05
C ILE A 105 -3.59 1.14 -5.34
N ASP A 106 -3.68 0.98 -4.03
CA ASP A 106 -4.77 1.56 -3.24
C ASP A 106 -4.46 2.98 -2.78
N GLU A 107 -3.20 3.30 -2.52
CA GLU A 107 -2.76 4.61 -2.04
C GLU A 107 -1.32 4.91 -2.42
N ILE A 108 -1.02 6.16 -2.73
CA ILE A 108 0.35 6.65 -2.92
C ILE A 108 0.69 7.64 -1.80
N ILE A 109 1.85 7.45 -1.18
CA ILE A 109 2.42 8.39 -0.21
C ILE A 109 3.66 9.02 -0.81
N MET A 110 3.70 10.35 -0.80
CA MET A 110 4.84 11.09 -1.34
C MET A 110 6.01 11.09 -0.36
N LYS A 111 7.21 10.83 -0.86
CA LYS A 111 8.46 11.02 -0.14
C LYS A 111 8.94 12.49 -0.28
N PRO A 112 9.54 13.10 0.72
CA PRO A 112 9.78 12.57 2.06
C PRO A 112 8.51 12.55 2.92
N MET A 113 8.36 11.52 3.76
CA MET A 113 7.32 11.43 4.77
C MET A 113 7.95 11.06 6.12
N SER A 114 7.27 11.42 7.21
CA SER A 114 7.68 10.92 8.51
C SER A 114 7.32 9.43 8.63
N PRO A 115 8.15 8.61 9.29
CA PRO A 115 7.80 7.21 9.56
C PRO A 115 6.49 7.06 10.33
N ARG A 116 6.21 7.96 11.25
CA ARG A 116 4.94 7.99 12.01
C ARG A 116 3.74 8.17 11.09
N TYR A 117 3.85 9.05 10.10
CA TYR A 117 2.78 9.27 9.13
C TYR A 117 2.46 8.00 8.33
N LEU A 118 3.50 7.26 7.91
CA LEU A 118 3.31 5.97 7.26
C LEU A 118 2.55 4.98 8.17
N VAL A 119 2.92 4.89 9.44
CA VAL A 119 2.20 4.03 10.40
C VAL A 119 0.73 4.41 10.49
N GLU A 120 0.43 5.69 10.61
CA GLU A 120 -0.95 6.19 10.66
C GLU A 120 -1.73 5.81 9.40
N ARG A 121 -1.13 5.92 8.21
CA ARG A 121 -1.76 5.54 6.94
C ARG A 121 -1.98 4.03 6.83
N VAL A 122 -0.99 3.24 7.21
CA VAL A 122 -1.10 1.77 7.22
C VAL A 122 -2.25 1.34 8.14
N LEU A 123 -2.29 1.85 9.36
CA LEU A 123 -3.36 1.54 10.32
C LEU A 123 -4.74 1.99 9.82
N ALA A 124 -4.82 3.16 9.21
CA ALA A 124 -6.06 3.66 8.62
C ALA A 124 -6.56 2.78 7.45
N ARG A 125 -5.65 2.29 6.61
CA ARG A 125 -6.00 1.36 5.53
C ARG A 125 -6.48 0.01 6.07
N LEU A 126 -5.82 -0.51 7.07
CA LEU A 126 -6.16 -1.80 7.68
C LEU A 126 -7.46 -1.76 8.49
N ALA A 127 -7.82 -0.60 9.05
CA ALA A 127 -9.08 -0.39 9.76
C ALA A 127 -10.30 -0.33 8.82
N LYS A 128 -10.10 0.02 7.55
CA LYS A 128 -11.17 -0.03 6.56
C LYS A 128 -11.50 -1.50 6.28
N LYS A 129 -12.67 -1.96 6.76
CA LYS A 129 -13.21 -3.23 6.27
C LYS A 129 -13.33 -3.12 4.76
N LYS A 130 -12.67 -4.01 4.04
CA LYS A 130 -12.88 -4.14 2.61
C LYS A 130 -14.34 -4.55 2.43
N THR A 131 -15.19 -3.61 2.15
CA THR A 131 -16.45 -3.92 1.53
C THR A 131 -16.10 -4.53 0.17
N LEU A 132 -16.46 -5.79 -0.02
CA LEU A 132 -16.53 -6.42 -1.33
C LEU A 132 -17.03 -5.36 -2.30
N ARG A 133 -16.21 -5.01 -3.31
CA ARG A 133 -16.49 -3.95 -4.29
C ARG A 133 -17.96 -3.57 -4.26
N PRO A 134 -18.37 -2.50 -3.58
CA PRO A 134 -19.70 -2.02 -3.80
C PRO A 134 -19.68 -1.41 -5.19
N GLU A 135 -20.58 -1.89 -6.02
CA GLU A 135 -20.99 -1.16 -7.17
C GLU A 135 -20.98 0.32 -6.82
N ARG A 136 -20.19 1.07 -7.57
CA ARG A 136 -20.19 2.53 -7.74
C ARG A 136 -21.18 3.30 -6.85
N ARG A 137 -21.05 3.24 -5.57
CA ARG A 137 -21.71 4.20 -4.70
C ARG A 137 -20.83 5.43 -4.61
N ALA A 138 -21.33 6.53 -5.14
CA ALA A 138 -20.71 7.83 -5.05
C ALA A 138 -20.14 8.06 -3.65
N LEU A 139 -18.82 8.02 -3.54
CA LEU A 139 -18.14 8.46 -2.33
C LEU A 139 -18.46 9.94 -2.20
N ARG A 140 -19.19 10.29 -1.15
CA ARG A 140 -19.34 11.67 -0.73
C ARG A 140 -17.97 12.31 -0.72
N ARG A 141 -17.85 13.54 -1.16
CA ARG A 141 -16.68 14.39 -0.98
C ARG A 141 -16.22 14.25 0.46
N THR A 142 -15.35 13.29 0.70
CA THR A 142 -14.67 13.17 1.97
C THR A 142 -13.71 14.34 2.03
N ASP A 143 -13.77 15.04 3.11
CA ASP A 143 -12.98 16.20 3.41
C ASP A 143 -11.49 15.85 3.31
N TRP A 144 -10.92 16.12 2.16
CA TRP A 144 -9.52 15.87 1.84
C TRP A 144 -8.57 16.75 2.67
N SER A 145 -9.13 17.79 3.32
CA SER A 145 -8.36 18.69 4.19
C SER A 145 -7.81 18.01 5.45
N ARG A 146 -8.31 16.83 5.80
CA ARG A 146 -7.80 16.04 6.93
C ARG A 146 -6.57 15.21 6.62
N PHE A 147 -6.25 15.04 5.36
CA PHE A 147 -5.06 14.32 4.94
C PHE A 147 -4.04 15.36 4.54
N GLY A 148 -2.93 15.45 5.27
CA GLY A 148 -1.85 16.37 4.91
C GLY A 148 -1.48 16.24 3.43
N ASP A 149 -0.85 17.26 2.87
CA ASP A 149 -0.58 17.41 1.44
C ASP A 149 0.18 16.23 0.77
N ASN A 150 0.61 15.26 1.56
CA ASN A 150 1.44 14.13 1.13
C ASN A 150 0.65 12.86 0.73
N VAL A 151 -0.68 12.88 0.78
CA VAL A 151 -1.50 11.71 0.39
C VAL A 151 -2.32 12.03 -0.82
N VAL A 152 -2.17 11.23 -1.86
CA VAL A 152 -3.02 11.29 -3.04
C VAL A 152 -3.84 10.00 -3.12
N PRO A 153 -5.15 10.07 -2.89
CA PRO A 153 -6.02 8.93 -3.12
C PRO A 153 -6.19 8.68 -4.61
N LEU A 154 -6.04 7.43 -5.01
CA LEU A 154 -6.06 7.02 -6.41
C LEU A 154 -7.46 6.91 -7.01
N PHE A 155 -8.46 6.76 -6.17
CA PHE A 155 -9.84 6.63 -6.63
C PHE A 155 -10.59 7.95 -6.44
N ARG A 156 -10.46 8.86 -7.40
CA ARG A 156 -11.42 9.94 -7.59
C ARG A 156 -12.61 9.39 -8.36
N HIS A 157 -13.77 9.40 -7.76
CA HIS A 157 -14.99 9.42 -8.53
C HIS A 157 -15.17 10.84 -9.06
N GLU A 158 -14.97 11.03 -10.35
CA GLU A 158 -15.58 12.17 -11.02
C GLU A 158 -17.10 11.96 -11.01
N PRO A 159 -17.87 12.94 -10.57
CA PRO A 159 -19.31 12.84 -10.76
C PRO A 159 -19.56 12.80 -12.26
N ALA A 160 -20.22 11.75 -12.71
CA ALA A 160 -20.80 11.74 -14.04
C ALA A 160 -21.76 12.92 -14.13
N LEU A 161 -21.51 13.80 -15.12
CA LEU A 161 -22.45 14.83 -15.52
C LEU A 161 -23.77 14.20 -15.95
#